data_391d9f5640fc9ba3618d40fd70c5006c
#
_entry.id   391d9f5640fc9ba3618d40fd70c5006c
#
_cell.length_a   1.000
_cell.length_b   1.000
_cell.length_c   1.000
_cell.angle_alpha   90.00
_cell.angle_beta   90.00
_cell.angle_gamma   90.00
#
_symmetry.space_group_name_H-M   'P 1'
#
loop_
_entity.id
_entity.type
_entity.pdbx_description
1 polymer ?
#
loop_
_entity_poly.entity_id
_entity_poly.type
_entity_poly.pdbx_seq_one_letter_code
_entity_poly.pdbx_strand_id
1 'polypeptide(L)'
;MHKSLASNAFTLSIFLILILSIFIGWTQSKLKSEGYFLKPICVKIQSGENINSVSTRLAKLELITSPVIFRIGASYTKKSSLLKAGSFLIPAKSSMLEIIKLITDGGKNTCGKEVLYKIGVTSEKIVVRNFNPNTGKYLETLNFNLKDDVIPKSYIDLT
;
A
#
# COMPACT_ATOMS: atom_id res chain seq x y z
N MET A 1 -10.84 24.28 -50.60
CA MET A 1 -9.92 24.26 -49.40
C MET A 1 -10.49 23.57 -48.16
N HIS A 2 -11.80 23.44 -47.94
CA HIS A 2 -12.36 22.79 -46.74
C HIS A 2 -12.21 21.25 -46.64
N LYS A 3 -12.12 20.53 -47.77
CA LYS A 3 -12.02 19.06 -47.77
C LYS A 3 -10.67 18.53 -47.24
N SER A 4 -9.57 19.25 -47.45
CA SER A 4 -8.23 18.83 -46.97
C SER A 4 -8.07 19.01 -45.45
N LEU A 5 -8.69 20.05 -44.89
CA LEU A 5 -8.66 20.31 -43.45
C LEU A 5 -9.42 19.23 -42.64
N ALA A 6 -10.60 18.82 -43.16
CA ALA A 6 -11.39 17.76 -42.51
C ALA A 6 -10.69 16.38 -42.57
N SER A 7 -10.03 16.08 -43.72
CA SER A 7 -9.24 14.85 -43.85
C SER A 7 -8.05 14.82 -42.91
N ASN A 8 -7.32 15.93 -42.77
CA ASN A 8 -6.19 16.03 -41.86
C ASN A 8 -6.61 15.94 -40.37
N ALA A 9 -7.75 16.53 -40.01
CA ALA A 9 -8.29 16.43 -38.64
C ALA A 9 -8.71 15.00 -38.31
N PHE A 10 -9.30 14.28 -39.25
CA PHE A 10 -9.71 12.88 -39.08
C PHE A 10 -8.49 11.95 -38.94
N THR A 11 -7.47 12.11 -39.75
CA THR A 11 -6.23 11.33 -39.61
C THR A 11 -5.50 11.60 -38.30
N LEU A 12 -5.41 12.87 -37.88
CA LEU A 12 -4.83 13.23 -36.59
C LEU A 12 -5.61 12.61 -35.41
N SER A 13 -6.93 12.58 -35.48
CA SER A 13 -7.79 11.95 -34.49
C SER A 13 -7.52 10.45 -34.35
N ILE A 14 -7.41 9.73 -35.48
CA ILE A 14 -7.08 8.30 -35.48
C ILE A 14 -5.71 8.06 -34.88
N PHE A 15 -4.69 8.85 -35.23
CA PHE A 15 -3.35 8.75 -34.69
C PHE A 15 -3.35 8.95 -33.15
N LEU A 16 -4.07 9.92 -32.67
CA LEU A 16 -4.18 10.22 -31.23
C LEU A 16 -4.85 9.07 -30.46
N ILE A 17 -5.91 8.47 -31.02
CA ILE A 17 -6.58 7.31 -30.44
C ILE A 17 -5.64 6.10 -30.39
N LEU A 18 -4.87 5.85 -31.45
CA LEU A 18 -3.90 4.76 -31.48
C LEU A 18 -2.81 4.93 -30.43
N ILE A 19 -2.22 6.14 -30.31
CA ILE A 19 -1.21 6.44 -29.29
C ILE A 19 -1.79 6.24 -27.88
N LEU A 20 -3.00 6.72 -27.64
CA LEU A 20 -3.68 6.59 -26.35
C LEU A 20 -3.94 5.11 -26.02
N SER A 21 -4.36 4.31 -26.98
CA SER A 21 -4.60 2.87 -26.81
C SER A 21 -3.32 2.12 -26.46
N ILE A 22 -2.22 2.43 -27.15
CA ILE A 22 -0.90 1.84 -26.85
C ILE A 22 -0.44 2.24 -25.44
N PHE A 23 -0.60 3.50 -25.08
CA PHE A 23 -0.24 4.00 -23.75
C PHE A 23 -1.03 3.32 -22.63
N ILE A 24 -2.34 3.15 -22.81
CA ILE A 24 -3.21 2.44 -21.85
C ILE A 24 -2.77 0.98 -21.73
N GLY A 25 -2.56 0.29 -22.83
CA GLY A 25 -2.12 -1.11 -22.84
C GLY A 25 -0.77 -1.29 -22.13
N TRP A 26 0.18 -0.42 -22.41
CA TRP A 26 1.49 -0.44 -21.76
C TRP A 26 1.40 -0.20 -20.24
N THR A 27 0.60 0.78 -19.81
CA THR A 27 0.38 1.09 -18.40
C THR A 27 -0.27 -0.08 -17.66
N GLN A 28 -1.27 -0.72 -18.26
CA GLN A 28 -1.92 -1.90 -17.67
C GLN A 28 -0.97 -3.09 -17.56
N SER A 29 -0.13 -3.31 -18.57
CA SER A 29 0.89 -4.36 -18.53
C SER A 29 1.84 -4.15 -17.36
N LYS A 30 2.33 -2.93 -17.15
CA LYS A 30 3.22 -2.58 -16.02
C LYS A 30 2.54 -2.72 -14.65
N LEU A 31 1.25 -2.40 -14.55
CA LEU A 31 0.49 -2.55 -13.31
C LEU A 31 0.29 -4.03 -12.90
N LYS A 32 0.16 -4.91 -13.89
CA LYS A 32 -0.07 -6.35 -13.68
C LYS A 32 1.22 -7.18 -13.65
N SER A 33 2.36 -6.61 -14.07
CA SER A 33 3.63 -7.35 -14.04
C SER A 33 4.02 -7.68 -12.61
N GLU A 34 4.60 -8.87 -12.41
CA GLU A 34 5.15 -9.30 -11.12
C GLU A 34 6.22 -8.32 -10.62
N GLY A 35 6.27 -8.13 -9.32
CA GLY A 35 7.32 -7.36 -8.65
C GLY A 35 8.66 -8.12 -8.68
N TYR A 36 9.75 -7.38 -8.56
CA TYR A 36 11.11 -7.94 -8.60
C TYR A 36 11.60 -8.43 -7.23
N PHE A 37 10.89 -8.11 -6.15
CA PHE A 37 11.31 -8.49 -4.79
C PHE A 37 10.94 -9.94 -4.46
N LEU A 38 11.90 -10.67 -3.88
CA LEU A 38 11.81 -12.11 -3.66
C LEU A 38 11.35 -12.51 -2.25
N LYS A 39 11.24 -11.54 -1.34
CA LYS A 39 10.82 -11.78 0.06
C LYS A 39 9.63 -10.92 0.41
N PRO A 40 8.71 -11.41 1.24
CA PRO A 40 7.62 -10.57 1.73
C PRO A 40 8.17 -9.41 2.57
N ILE A 41 7.62 -8.23 2.38
CA ILE A 41 8.07 -6.99 3.04
C ILE A 41 6.91 -6.35 3.78
N CYS A 42 7.15 -5.99 5.05
CA CYS A 42 6.17 -5.28 5.86
C CYS A 42 6.26 -3.78 5.61
N VAL A 43 5.15 -3.17 5.20
CA VAL A 43 5.05 -1.73 4.97
C VAL A 43 4.02 -1.13 5.90
N LYS A 44 4.42 -0.13 6.68
CA LYS A 44 3.54 0.62 7.58
C LYS A 44 3.01 1.87 6.85
N ILE A 45 1.70 2.05 6.85
CA ILE A 45 1.02 3.25 6.36
C ILE A 45 0.46 3.99 7.56
N GLN A 46 0.86 5.25 7.71
CA GLN A 46 0.44 6.08 8.83
C GLN A 46 -0.95 6.69 8.57
N SER A 47 -1.66 7.02 9.64
CA SER A 47 -2.93 7.75 9.52
C SER A 47 -2.69 9.11 8.87
N GLY A 48 -3.53 9.45 7.88
CA GLY A 48 -3.41 10.71 7.11
C GLY A 48 -2.39 10.69 5.96
N GLU A 49 -1.65 9.60 5.74
CA GLU A 49 -0.81 9.48 4.55
C GLU A 49 -1.65 9.45 3.27
N ASN A 50 -1.13 10.06 2.22
CA ASN A 50 -1.76 10.05 0.91
C ASN A 50 -1.04 9.12 -0.06
N ILE A 51 -1.71 8.79 -1.16
CA ILE A 51 -1.17 7.87 -2.18
C ILE A 51 0.14 8.37 -2.81
N ASN A 52 0.39 9.69 -2.82
CA ASN A 52 1.62 10.24 -3.39
C ASN A 52 2.82 9.90 -2.50
N SER A 53 2.73 10.15 -1.17
CA SER A 53 3.81 9.81 -0.24
C SER A 53 4.04 8.31 -0.16
N VAL A 54 2.97 7.52 -0.11
CA VAL A 54 3.06 6.05 -0.10
C VAL A 54 3.72 5.53 -1.36
N SER A 55 3.32 5.98 -2.56
CA SER A 55 3.92 5.54 -3.82
C SER A 55 5.41 5.86 -3.91
N THR A 56 5.82 7.04 -3.44
CA THR A 56 7.24 7.42 -3.42
C THR A 56 8.04 6.53 -2.46
N ARG A 57 7.49 6.22 -1.28
CA ARG A 57 8.12 5.32 -0.32
C ARG A 57 8.20 3.89 -0.82
N LEU A 58 7.14 3.36 -1.44
CA LEU A 58 7.16 2.03 -2.05
C LEU A 58 8.21 1.89 -3.16
N ALA A 59 8.42 2.94 -3.95
CA ALA A 59 9.48 2.97 -4.95
C ALA A 59 10.88 3.00 -4.32
N LYS A 60 11.08 3.76 -3.24
CA LYS A 60 12.36 3.76 -2.49
C LYS A 60 12.68 2.38 -1.88
N LEU A 61 11.65 1.60 -1.54
CA LEU A 61 11.76 0.23 -1.04
C LEU A 61 11.86 -0.80 -2.17
N GLU A 62 11.93 -0.36 -3.44
CA GLU A 62 11.99 -1.19 -4.65
C GLU A 62 10.79 -2.16 -4.80
N LEU A 63 9.67 -1.86 -4.13
CA LEU A 63 8.45 -2.66 -4.20
C LEU A 63 7.63 -2.38 -5.46
N ILE A 64 7.82 -1.19 -6.05
CA ILE A 64 7.17 -0.78 -7.29
C ILE A 64 8.19 -0.14 -8.23
N THR A 65 8.00 -0.32 -9.52
CA THR A 65 8.91 0.21 -10.55
C THR A 65 8.70 1.70 -10.83
N SER A 66 7.48 2.22 -10.66
CA SER A 66 7.16 3.61 -10.95
C SER A 66 6.06 4.16 -10.05
N PRO A 67 6.35 5.22 -9.26
CA PRO A 67 5.34 5.90 -8.45
C PRO A 67 4.20 6.49 -9.30
N VAL A 68 4.53 6.96 -10.51
CA VAL A 68 3.55 7.57 -11.43
C VAL A 68 2.53 6.52 -11.90
N ILE A 69 3.03 5.37 -12.38
CA ILE A 69 2.16 4.28 -12.84
C ILE A 69 1.30 3.75 -11.70
N PHE A 70 1.87 3.62 -10.50
CA PHE A 70 1.14 3.21 -9.31
C PHE A 70 -0.02 4.16 -8.97
N ARG A 71 0.21 5.48 -9.00
CA ARG A 71 -0.84 6.49 -8.76
C ARG A 71 -1.92 6.46 -9.83
N ILE A 72 -1.54 6.33 -11.10
CA ILE A 72 -2.50 6.17 -12.21
C ILE A 72 -3.35 4.93 -11.97
N GLY A 73 -2.74 3.80 -11.60
CA GLY A 73 -3.45 2.56 -11.29
C GLY A 73 -4.42 2.70 -10.12
N ALA A 74 -4.00 3.36 -9.03
CA ALA A 74 -4.86 3.64 -7.88
C ALA A 74 -6.05 4.55 -8.25
N SER A 75 -5.84 5.55 -9.10
CA SER A 75 -6.90 6.43 -9.59
C SER A 75 -7.85 5.72 -10.54
N TYR A 76 -7.32 4.94 -11.47
CA TYR A 76 -8.12 4.15 -12.42
C TYR A 76 -9.02 3.13 -11.70
N THR A 77 -8.53 2.51 -10.64
CA THR A 77 -9.30 1.57 -9.81
C THR A 77 -10.19 2.27 -8.78
N LYS A 78 -10.26 3.60 -8.77
CA LYS A 78 -10.99 4.44 -7.80
C LYS A 78 -10.58 4.19 -6.34
N LYS A 79 -9.32 3.76 -6.13
CA LYS A 79 -8.79 3.40 -4.81
C LYS A 79 -7.84 4.43 -4.20
N SER A 80 -7.54 5.52 -4.90
CA SER A 80 -6.58 6.53 -4.47
C SER A 80 -6.94 7.21 -3.13
N SER A 81 -8.24 7.34 -2.82
CA SER A 81 -8.75 7.91 -1.55
C SER A 81 -9.11 6.86 -0.49
N LEU A 82 -9.02 5.57 -0.81
CA LEU A 82 -9.40 4.47 0.08
C LEU A 82 -8.21 3.90 0.85
N LEU A 83 -7.08 4.59 0.86
CA LEU A 83 -5.88 4.19 1.56
C LEU A 83 -6.17 3.99 3.06
N LYS A 84 -5.74 2.88 3.63
CA LYS A 84 -5.95 2.56 5.04
C LYS A 84 -4.64 2.61 5.81
N ALA A 85 -4.70 3.21 7.00
CA ALA A 85 -3.58 3.15 7.93
C ALA A 85 -3.44 1.74 8.50
N GLY A 86 -2.20 1.30 8.66
CA GLY A 86 -1.90 -0.03 9.20
C GLY A 86 -0.57 -0.57 8.69
N SER A 87 -0.24 -1.78 9.13
CA SER A 87 0.94 -2.51 8.66
C SER A 87 0.51 -3.63 7.74
N PHE A 88 1.04 -3.64 6.53
CA PHE A 88 0.65 -4.56 5.47
C PHE A 88 1.85 -5.42 5.07
N LEU A 89 1.68 -6.74 5.13
CA LEU A 89 2.66 -7.67 4.59
C LEU A 89 2.44 -7.80 3.09
N ILE A 90 3.35 -7.25 2.31
CA ILE A 90 3.34 -7.36 0.85
C ILE A 90 4.03 -8.69 0.48
N PRO A 91 3.31 -9.64 -0.12
CA PRO A 91 3.89 -10.91 -0.55
C PRO A 91 5.00 -10.69 -1.58
N ALA A 92 5.96 -11.62 -1.64
CA ALA A 92 6.99 -11.62 -2.68
C ALA A 92 6.35 -11.61 -4.07
N LYS A 93 6.99 -10.91 -5.01
CA LYS A 93 6.56 -10.81 -6.42
C LYS A 93 5.19 -10.14 -6.65
N SER A 94 4.59 -9.52 -5.63
CA SER A 94 3.31 -8.83 -5.80
C SER A 94 3.38 -7.77 -6.90
N SER A 95 2.39 -7.77 -7.77
CA SER A 95 2.20 -6.73 -8.78
C SER A 95 1.75 -5.41 -8.14
N MET A 96 1.95 -4.30 -8.84
CA MET A 96 1.50 -2.99 -8.36
C MET A 96 -0.01 -2.96 -8.09
N LEU A 97 -0.80 -3.68 -8.89
CA LEU A 97 -2.25 -3.76 -8.70
C LEU A 97 -2.64 -4.54 -7.44
N GLU A 98 -1.92 -5.62 -7.12
CA GLU A 98 -2.11 -6.38 -5.88
C GLU A 98 -1.74 -5.55 -4.67
N ILE A 99 -0.63 -4.79 -4.73
CA ILE A 99 -0.23 -3.87 -3.65
C ILE A 99 -1.32 -2.81 -3.43
N ILE A 100 -1.87 -2.19 -4.50
CA ILE A 100 -2.98 -1.24 -4.39
C ILE A 100 -4.16 -1.88 -3.67
N LYS A 101 -4.59 -3.07 -4.09
CA LYS A 101 -5.71 -3.78 -3.45
C LYS A 101 -5.44 -4.03 -1.96
N LEU A 102 -4.26 -4.53 -1.63
CA LEU A 102 -3.87 -4.88 -0.28
C LEU A 102 -3.94 -3.68 0.68
N ILE A 103 -3.43 -2.52 0.27
CA ILE A 103 -3.38 -1.32 1.12
C ILE A 103 -4.69 -0.52 1.16
N THR A 104 -5.66 -0.83 0.28
CA THR A 104 -6.94 -0.11 0.18
C THR A 104 -8.14 -0.93 0.63
N ASP A 105 -8.13 -2.25 0.46
CA ASP A 105 -9.28 -3.11 0.76
C ASP A 105 -9.43 -3.45 2.26
N GLY A 106 -8.54 -2.88 3.10
CA GLY A 106 -8.67 -2.95 4.54
C GLY A 106 -8.18 -4.25 5.13
N GLY A 107 -7.11 -4.75 4.58
CA GLY A 107 -6.34 -5.78 5.25
C GLY A 107 -6.11 -5.37 6.70
N LYS A 108 -6.38 -6.27 7.64
CA LYS A 108 -5.98 -6.10 9.04
C LYS A 108 -4.48 -5.89 9.07
N ASN A 109 -3.98 -5.19 10.09
CA ASN A 109 -2.54 -5.16 10.35
C ASN A 109 -1.99 -6.58 10.27
N THR A 110 -1.25 -6.87 9.20
CA THR A 110 -0.87 -8.24 8.87
C THR A 110 0.58 -8.52 9.17
N CYS A 111 1.33 -7.53 9.64
CA CYS A 111 2.74 -7.68 9.98
C CYS A 111 3.24 -6.64 10.96
N GLY A 112 4.40 -6.92 11.56
CA GLY A 112 5.08 -6.02 12.49
C GLY A 112 4.63 -6.20 13.94
N LYS A 113 5.24 -5.42 14.82
CA LYS A 113 4.85 -5.33 16.22
C LYS A 113 3.71 -4.35 16.37
N GLU A 114 2.67 -4.72 17.07
CA GLU A 114 1.55 -3.86 17.39
C GLU A 114 1.46 -3.70 18.90
N VAL A 115 1.41 -2.45 19.35
CA VAL A 115 1.19 -2.10 20.76
C VAL A 115 -0.25 -1.67 20.90
N LEU A 116 -1.01 -2.42 21.68
CA LEU A 116 -2.42 -2.12 21.95
C LEU A 116 -2.57 -1.58 23.36
N TYR A 117 -3.15 -0.40 23.48
CA TYR A 117 -3.60 0.14 24.74
C TYR A 117 -5.05 -0.34 24.98
N LYS A 118 -5.25 -1.22 25.95
CA LYS A 118 -6.58 -1.61 26.40
C LYS A 118 -6.92 -0.79 27.63
N ILE A 119 -7.80 0.20 27.47
CA ILE A 119 -8.31 1.01 28.58
C ILE A 119 -9.67 0.42 28.99
N GLY A 120 -9.73 -0.17 30.16
CA GLY A 120 -10.97 -0.67 30.77
C GLY A 120 -11.34 0.18 31.98
N VAL A 121 -12.59 0.05 32.46
CA VAL A 121 -13.10 0.80 33.61
C VAL A 121 -12.31 0.48 34.90
N THR A 122 -11.72 -0.70 34.98
CA THR A 122 -10.99 -1.18 36.20
C THR A 122 -9.53 -1.51 35.94
N SER A 123 -9.07 -1.55 34.71
CA SER A 123 -7.68 -1.93 34.37
C SER A 123 -7.21 -1.31 33.08
N GLU A 124 -6.03 -0.72 33.12
CA GLU A 124 -5.29 -0.24 31.97
C GLU A 124 -4.17 -1.22 31.65
N LYS A 125 -4.20 -1.83 30.46
CA LYS A 125 -3.21 -2.82 30.05
C LYS A 125 -2.58 -2.43 28.72
N ILE A 126 -1.27 -2.58 28.63
CA ILE A 126 -0.54 -2.52 27.36
C ILE A 126 -0.26 -3.95 26.93
N VAL A 127 -0.73 -4.29 25.72
CA VAL A 127 -0.53 -5.61 25.12
C VAL A 127 0.34 -5.46 23.89
N VAL A 128 1.51 -6.06 23.91
CA VAL A 128 2.39 -6.14 22.73
C VAL A 128 2.11 -7.44 21.99
N ARG A 129 1.77 -7.31 20.70
CA ARG A 129 1.50 -8.46 19.82
C ARG A 129 2.48 -8.46 18.65
N ASN A 130 3.00 -9.63 18.33
CA ASN A 130 3.78 -9.86 17.11
C ASN A 130 2.94 -10.63 16.10
N PHE A 131 2.93 -10.17 14.87
CA PHE A 131 2.32 -10.92 13.78
C PHE A 131 3.25 -12.03 13.32
N ASN A 132 2.76 -13.27 13.29
CA ASN A 132 3.48 -14.39 12.72
C ASN A 132 3.05 -14.56 11.25
N PRO A 133 3.92 -14.27 10.27
CA PRO A 133 3.59 -14.35 8.85
C PRO A 133 3.31 -15.79 8.38
N ASN A 134 3.85 -16.81 9.09
CA ASN A 134 3.66 -18.20 8.71
C ASN A 134 2.28 -18.75 9.09
N THR A 135 1.71 -18.24 10.18
CA THR A 135 0.40 -18.70 10.69
C THR A 135 -0.73 -17.71 10.45
N GLY A 136 -0.42 -16.47 10.02
CA GLY A 136 -1.39 -15.39 9.86
C GLY A 136 -2.04 -14.95 11.16
N LYS A 137 -1.48 -15.29 12.32
CA LYS A 137 -2.03 -14.99 13.65
C LYS A 137 -1.13 -14.04 14.42
N TYR A 138 -1.74 -13.23 15.28
CA TYR A 138 -1.02 -12.44 16.28
C TYR A 138 -0.72 -13.30 17.49
N LEU A 139 0.53 -13.29 17.92
CA LEU A 139 0.98 -13.88 19.19
C LEU A 139 1.12 -12.73 20.18
N GLU A 140 0.40 -12.80 21.29
CA GLU A 140 0.62 -11.91 22.44
C GLU A 140 1.94 -12.29 23.10
N THR A 141 2.91 -11.39 23.02
CA THR A 141 4.25 -11.66 23.55
C THR A 141 4.42 -11.13 24.96
N LEU A 142 3.76 -10.04 25.31
CA LEU A 142 3.89 -9.39 26.64
C LEU A 142 2.62 -8.65 26.99
N ASN A 143 2.20 -8.79 28.26
CA ASN A 143 1.12 -8.03 28.87
C ASN A 143 1.69 -7.22 30.02
N PHE A 144 1.54 -5.90 29.99
CA PHE A 144 1.92 -5.02 31.09
C PHE A 144 0.69 -4.39 31.72
N ASN A 145 0.63 -4.41 33.05
CA ASN A 145 -0.38 -3.68 33.83
C ASN A 145 0.20 -2.31 34.18
N LEU A 146 -0.41 -1.21 33.73
CA LEU A 146 0.13 0.15 33.92
C LEU A 146 0.27 0.57 35.37
N LYS A 147 -0.46 -0.09 36.28
CA LYS A 147 -0.39 0.21 37.72
C LYS A 147 0.74 -0.51 38.46
N ASP A 148 1.12 -1.69 37.97
CA ASP A 148 1.98 -2.60 38.77
C ASP A 148 3.31 -2.93 38.05
N ASP A 149 3.41 -2.72 36.74
CA ASP A 149 4.57 -3.12 35.97
C ASP A 149 5.38 -1.94 35.43
N VAL A 150 6.71 -2.03 35.61
CA VAL A 150 7.65 -1.09 34.94
C VAL A 150 7.78 -1.46 33.48
N ILE A 151 7.32 -0.58 32.60
CA ILE A 151 7.44 -0.78 31.14
C ILE A 151 8.91 -0.56 30.77
N PRO A 152 9.61 -1.55 30.17
CA PRO A 152 10.97 -1.36 29.72
C PRO A 152 11.06 -0.26 28.66
N LYS A 153 12.04 0.64 28.76
CA LYS A 153 12.26 1.75 27.82
C LYS A 153 12.30 1.31 26.36
N SER A 154 12.78 0.11 26.06
CA SER A 154 12.82 -0.47 24.72
C SER A 154 11.45 -0.65 24.05
N TYR A 155 10.36 -0.54 24.78
CA TYR A 155 8.99 -0.60 24.25
C TYR A 155 8.33 0.78 24.13
N ILE A 156 8.89 1.81 24.80
CA ILE A 156 8.39 3.19 24.72
C ILE A 156 8.89 3.87 23.45
N ASP A 157 10.07 3.52 22.95
CA ASP A 157 10.68 4.08 21.73
C ASP A 157 10.10 3.51 20.40
N LEU A 158 9.03 2.72 20.47
CA LEU A 158 8.35 2.14 19.30
C LEU A 158 7.15 2.97 18.81
N THR A 159 6.91 4.15 19.39
CA THR A 159 5.93 5.15 18.94
C THR A 159 6.64 6.24 18.08
#